data_b29e6c0c267c4bef1f5ff57db51c1097
#
_entry.id   b29e6c0c267c4bef1f5ff57db51c1097
#
_cell.length_a   1.000
_cell.length_b   1.000
_cell.length_c   1.000
_cell.angle_alpha   90.00
_cell.angle_beta   90.00
_cell.angle_gamma   90.00
#
_symmetry.space_group_name_H-M   'P 1'
#
loop_
_entity.id
_entity.type
_entity.pdbx_description
1 polymer ?
#
loop_
_entity_poly.entity_id
_entity_poly.type
_entity_poly.pdbx_seq_one_letter_code
_entity_poly.pdbx_strand_id
1 'polypeptide(L)'
;MFSAKIKSLVYYEHHHDDYITEHSHNCYECVFYLNGKGKITVENEVYNYSGPTISIVGPGKKHDEETEEFSQLYIVLFELDNNTLFDRDLILSLNESTKKVFQQIFEQILEEEKKCTDFSLKIMNSYFDILLSYCLRSVDGTTNNEHNAAFVERVKGYIKENYKQDIDFKTIATSYGYSYDRLRHIFVEETGTSLNQYLLNCRLYAAKQLLINTKLNVKKIAKECGFKNEVYFNIFFTKRMNMSPSKFRNSSEHQIDVGVLKLNRNNLYTKQIIIDTDLGGDCDDVGALSLANIMHNQGLINIKAITYTTSLEWGPLCVDAINHYYGNDDIPIGVTSRINFCEENTNKYAEKMSNAFHHNATSKKDYMDAVRLLRKVLTEAEDNSITLAFIGQLNNGADLLASMPDDISPLSGVELVAKKVSEVVIMGGLFKEENETVYFCGYPYEREYNIVSDIESSQKFINNLPCRVVFNDFKVGYQIHTGKPLLDVMDLSHPITFAYNLFQNSPRESWDLLTVWYAALGVSDLFTLSNSGTVEVLDDGTTIFKEDSEGKHYYTRLSKDIEYTVNRIDEVLKGGKIYE
;
A
#
# COMPACT_ATOMS: atom_id res chain seq x y z
N MET A 1 -22.46 18.63 -17.98
CA MET A 1 -23.36 17.91 -17.06
C MET A 1 -24.54 17.48 -17.92
N PHE A 2 -24.88 16.20 -17.93
CA PHE A 2 -26.02 15.66 -18.71
C PHE A 2 -27.15 15.31 -17.74
N SER A 3 -28.38 15.20 -18.25
CA SER A 3 -29.52 14.68 -17.50
C SER A 3 -30.34 13.76 -18.41
N ALA A 4 -30.59 12.55 -17.90
CA ALA A 4 -31.42 11.58 -18.58
C ALA A 4 -32.90 11.76 -18.19
N LYS A 5 -33.78 11.49 -19.14
CA LYS A 5 -35.23 11.43 -18.91
C LYS A 5 -35.74 10.06 -19.29
N ILE A 6 -36.05 9.24 -18.29
CA ILE A 6 -36.64 7.91 -18.50
C ILE A 6 -38.04 8.08 -19.16
N LYS A 7 -38.26 7.32 -20.24
CA LYS A 7 -39.54 7.22 -20.96
C LYS A 7 -40.31 5.97 -20.57
N SER A 8 -39.59 4.86 -20.44
CA SER A 8 -40.15 3.58 -19.97
C SER A 8 -39.06 2.74 -19.34
N LEU A 9 -39.46 1.93 -18.37
CA LEU A 9 -38.62 0.91 -17.74
C LEU A 9 -39.40 -0.40 -17.68
N VAL A 10 -38.79 -1.49 -18.11
CA VAL A 10 -39.41 -2.84 -18.06
C VAL A 10 -38.37 -3.83 -17.54
N TYR A 11 -38.77 -4.70 -16.63
CA TYR A 11 -38.06 -5.95 -16.32
C TYR A 11 -38.61 -7.06 -17.17
N TYR A 12 -37.75 -7.83 -17.82
CA TYR A 12 -38.13 -8.89 -18.73
C TYR A 12 -37.32 -10.17 -18.52
N GLU A 13 -37.88 -11.31 -18.95
CA GLU A 13 -37.22 -12.61 -18.95
C GLU A 13 -37.26 -13.17 -20.36
N HIS A 14 -36.08 -13.37 -20.95
CA HIS A 14 -35.94 -14.05 -22.24
C HIS A 14 -35.64 -15.52 -22.03
N HIS A 15 -36.32 -16.38 -22.79
CA HIS A 15 -36.10 -17.80 -22.81
C HIS A 15 -35.14 -18.19 -23.95
N HIS A 16 -34.67 -19.43 -23.94
CA HIS A 16 -33.83 -19.99 -24.99
C HIS A 16 -34.51 -19.86 -26.35
N ASP A 17 -33.75 -19.35 -27.34
CA ASP A 17 -34.20 -19.07 -28.72
C ASP A 17 -35.21 -17.91 -28.86
N ASP A 18 -35.41 -17.08 -27.86
CA ASP A 18 -36.14 -15.83 -28.03
C ASP A 18 -35.37 -14.92 -28.98
N TYR A 19 -36.08 -14.34 -29.93
CA TYR A 19 -35.53 -13.42 -30.93
C TYR A 19 -36.37 -12.15 -31.01
N ILE A 20 -35.71 -11.01 -30.79
CA ILE A 20 -36.30 -9.68 -31.02
C ILE A 20 -35.90 -9.25 -32.42
N THR A 21 -36.91 -9.12 -33.31
CA THR A 21 -36.70 -8.72 -34.71
C THR A 21 -36.11 -7.30 -34.80
N GLU A 22 -35.36 -7.05 -35.88
CA GLU A 22 -34.76 -5.75 -36.19
C GLU A 22 -35.78 -4.63 -36.03
N HIS A 23 -35.46 -3.65 -35.19
CA HIS A 23 -36.27 -2.45 -34.89
C HIS A 23 -35.38 -1.26 -34.57
N SER A 24 -35.98 -0.09 -34.33
CA SER A 24 -35.24 1.09 -33.89
C SER A 24 -36.16 2.04 -33.08
N HIS A 25 -35.55 2.85 -32.22
CA HIS A 25 -36.24 3.83 -31.38
C HIS A 25 -35.80 5.27 -31.72
N ASN A 26 -36.68 6.26 -31.48
CA ASN A 26 -36.33 7.69 -31.59
C ASN A 26 -35.62 8.23 -30.32
N CYS A 27 -35.27 7.37 -29.38
CA CYS A 27 -34.59 7.65 -28.14
C CYS A 27 -33.50 6.61 -27.92
N TYR A 28 -32.70 6.79 -26.87
CA TYR A 28 -31.72 5.77 -26.45
C TYR A 28 -32.43 4.57 -25.85
N GLU A 29 -31.89 3.38 -26.10
CA GLU A 29 -32.23 2.18 -25.39
C GLU A 29 -31.04 1.71 -24.54
N CYS A 30 -31.29 1.41 -23.27
CA CYS A 30 -30.34 0.78 -22.38
C CYS A 30 -30.90 -0.57 -21.94
N VAL A 31 -30.16 -1.64 -22.18
CA VAL A 31 -30.50 -2.99 -21.73
C VAL A 31 -29.44 -3.49 -20.77
N PHE A 32 -29.85 -3.88 -19.57
CA PHE A 32 -28.98 -4.49 -18.57
C PHE A 32 -29.32 -5.97 -18.40
N TYR A 33 -28.48 -6.85 -18.94
CA TYR A 33 -28.56 -8.30 -18.79
C TYR A 33 -27.94 -8.71 -17.46
N LEU A 34 -28.71 -9.26 -16.55
CA LEU A 34 -28.22 -9.74 -15.25
C LEU A 34 -27.44 -11.07 -15.40
N ASN A 35 -27.86 -11.89 -16.35
CA ASN A 35 -27.29 -13.21 -16.62
C ASN A 35 -27.64 -13.62 -18.06
N GLY A 36 -27.28 -14.85 -18.43
CA GLY A 36 -27.61 -15.44 -19.72
C GLY A 36 -26.52 -15.26 -20.76
N LYS A 37 -26.85 -15.61 -22.00
CA LYS A 37 -25.95 -15.54 -23.14
C LYS A 37 -26.75 -15.32 -24.40
N GLY A 38 -26.19 -14.53 -25.32
CA GLY A 38 -26.83 -14.22 -26.58
C GLY A 38 -26.02 -13.29 -27.46
N LYS A 39 -26.69 -12.71 -28.45
CA LYS A 39 -26.12 -11.78 -29.42
C LYS A 39 -27.00 -10.54 -29.54
N ILE A 40 -26.35 -9.39 -29.65
CA ILE A 40 -26.97 -8.12 -29.96
C ILE A 40 -26.38 -7.67 -31.30
N THR A 41 -27.22 -7.42 -32.29
CA THR A 41 -26.77 -6.83 -33.53
C THR A 41 -27.18 -5.36 -33.57
N VAL A 42 -26.22 -4.47 -33.79
CA VAL A 42 -26.51 -3.04 -33.99
C VAL A 42 -25.99 -2.64 -35.35
N GLU A 43 -26.89 -2.14 -36.21
CA GLU A 43 -26.64 -1.88 -37.62
C GLU A 43 -26.17 -3.18 -38.34
N ASN A 44 -24.88 -3.37 -38.52
CA ASN A 44 -24.29 -4.58 -39.10
C ASN A 44 -23.22 -5.21 -38.22
N GLU A 45 -23.05 -4.71 -36.98
CA GLU A 45 -22.04 -5.22 -36.05
C GLU A 45 -22.69 -6.13 -35.01
N VAL A 46 -22.13 -7.34 -34.86
CA VAL A 46 -22.61 -8.36 -33.92
C VAL A 46 -21.76 -8.39 -32.67
N TYR A 47 -22.40 -8.27 -31.55
CA TYR A 47 -21.80 -8.29 -30.21
C TYR A 47 -22.33 -9.50 -29.43
N ASN A 48 -21.45 -10.41 -29.04
CA ASN A 48 -21.81 -11.53 -28.17
C ASN A 48 -21.75 -11.12 -26.70
N TYR A 49 -22.77 -11.44 -25.92
CA TYR A 49 -22.74 -11.29 -24.48
C TYR A 49 -22.78 -12.64 -23.75
N SER A 50 -22.12 -12.71 -22.60
CA SER A 50 -22.15 -13.86 -21.70
C SER A 50 -21.99 -13.39 -20.28
N GLY A 51 -23.02 -13.59 -19.46
CA GLY A 51 -23.09 -13.07 -18.09
C GLY A 51 -23.55 -11.60 -18.03
N PRO A 52 -23.28 -10.88 -16.93
CA PRO A 52 -23.81 -9.55 -16.75
C PRO A 52 -23.21 -8.56 -17.76
N THR A 53 -24.08 -7.93 -18.54
CA THR A 53 -23.71 -7.01 -19.64
C THR A 53 -24.68 -5.83 -19.66
N ILE A 54 -24.21 -4.64 -19.99
CA ILE A 54 -25.05 -3.49 -20.30
C ILE A 54 -24.81 -3.04 -21.74
N SER A 55 -25.88 -2.79 -22.47
CA SER A 55 -25.85 -2.17 -23.80
C SER A 55 -26.57 -0.84 -23.80
N ILE A 56 -26.05 0.14 -24.53
CA ILE A 56 -26.71 1.42 -24.79
C ILE A 56 -26.64 1.67 -26.29
N VAL A 57 -27.79 1.69 -26.93
CA VAL A 57 -27.96 1.92 -28.37
C VAL A 57 -28.56 3.31 -28.61
N GLY A 58 -27.98 4.03 -29.56
CA GLY A 58 -28.37 5.41 -29.87
C GLY A 58 -29.68 5.53 -30.67
N PRO A 59 -30.29 6.73 -30.68
CA PRO A 59 -31.54 6.99 -31.43
C PRO A 59 -31.39 6.68 -32.93
N GLY A 60 -32.41 6.04 -33.53
CA GLY A 60 -32.51 5.75 -34.94
C GLY A 60 -31.69 4.58 -35.44
N LYS A 61 -30.86 3.95 -34.61
CA LYS A 61 -30.07 2.78 -34.98
C LYS A 61 -30.93 1.52 -34.98
N LYS A 62 -30.76 0.74 -36.01
CA LYS A 62 -31.42 -0.57 -36.14
C LYS A 62 -30.69 -1.61 -35.31
N HIS A 63 -31.41 -2.38 -34.53
CA HIS A 63 -30.84 -3.43 -33.70
C HIS A 63 -31.81 -4.60 -33.55
N ASP A 64 -31.22 -5.78 -33.30
CA ASP A 64 -31.92 -7.01 -32.99
C ASP A 64 -31.23 -7.76 -31.86
N GLU A 65 -31.89 -8.75 -31.29
CA GLU A 65 -31.36 -9.56 -30.21
C GLU A 65 -31.74 -11.02 -30.38
N GLU A 66 -30.77 -11.91 -30.20
CA GLU A 66 -30.93 -13.39 -30.19
C GLU A 66 -30.46 -13.92 -28.82
N THR A 67 -31.33 -14.57 -28.08
CA THR A 67 -31.03 -15.15 -26.76
C THR A 67 -30.67 -16.63 -26.91
N GLU A 68 -29.43 -16.99 -26.56
CA GLU A 68 -28.94 -18.39 -26.61
C GLU A 68 -29.21 -19.15 -25.29
N GLU A 69 -29.25 -18.44 -24.16
CA GLU A 69 -29.52 -19.00 -22.82
C GLU A 69 -30.49 -18.08 -22.05
N PHE A 70 -31.26 -18.65 -21.13
CA PHE A 70 -32.18 -17.86 -20.28
C PHE A 70 -31.52 -16.60 -19.72
N SER A 71 -32.12 -15.45 -19.98
CA SER A 71 -31.61 -14.14 -19.60
C SER A 71 -32.67 -13.32 -18.83
N GLN A 72 -32.25 -12.73 -17.74
CA GLN A 72 -33.04 -11.75 -17.00
C GLN A 72 -32.46 -10.36 -17.28
N LEU A 73 -33.31 -9.40 -17.61
CA LEU A 73 -32.86 -8.09 -18.07
C LEU A 73 -33.79 -6.95 -17.70
N TYR A 74 -33.21 -5.74 -17.62
CA TYR A 74 -33.95 -4.48 -17.51
C TYR A 74 -33.76 -3.69 -18.82
N ILE A 75 -34.85 -3.18 -19.36
CA ILE A 75 -34.87 -2.34 -20.56
C ILE A 75 -35.32 -0.94 -20.15
N VAL A 76 -34.54 0.10 -20.51
CA VAL A 76 -34.88 1.49 -20.27
C VAL A 76 -34.80 2.25 -21.59
N LEU A 77 -35.92 2.86 -21.98
CA LEU A 77 -35.94 3.87 -23.03
C LEU A 77 -35.78 5.26 -22.38
N PHE A 78 -34.87 6.09 -22.90
CA PHE A 78 -34.57 7.40 -22.31
C PHE A 78 -34.11 8.43 -23.33
N GLU A 79 -34.26 9.69 -22.99
CA GLU A 79 -33.72 10.85 -23.72
C GLU A 79 -32.60 11.50 -22.92
N LEU A 80 -31.64 12.12 -23.62
CA LEU A 80 -30.58 12.93 -23.02
C LEU A 80 -30.70 14.37 -23.44
N ASP A 81 -30.44 15.29 -22.51
CA ASP A 81 -30.40 16.74 -22.80
C ASP A 81 -29.30 17.11 -23.81
N ASN A 82 -28.26 16.26 -23.93
CA ASN A 82 -27.16 16.40 -24.87
C ASN A 82 -26.98 15.11 -25.67
N ASN A 83 -27.42 15.09 -26.91
CA ASN A 83 -27.38 13.92 -27.79
C ASN A 83 -25.97 13.51 -28.26
N THR A 84 -24.90 14.20 -27.85
CA THR A 84 -23.52 13.89 -28.23
C THR A 84 -22.77 13.09 -27.11
N LEU A 85 -23.46 12.69 -26.06
CA LEU A 85 -22.83 12.05 -24.92
C LEU A 85 -22.29 10.64 -25.26
N PHE A 86 -22.97 9.91 -26.18
CA PHE A 86 -22.53 8.62 -26.69
C PHE A 86 -22.30 8.74 -28.19
N ASP A 87 -21.04 8.97 -28.61
CA ASP A 87 -20.66 9.05 -30.03
C ASP A 87 -20.75 7.69 -30.75
N ARG A 88 -20.86 6.60 -29.99
CA ARG A 88 -21.01 5.20 -30.45
C ARG A 88 -21.84 4.40 -29.46
N ASP A 89 -22.35 3.28 -29.96
CA ASP A 89 -23.05 2.32 -29.13
C ASP A 89 -22.11 1.77 -28.07
N LEU A 90 -22.64 1.52 -26.88
CA LEU A 90 -21.88 1.04 -25.76
C LEU A 90 -22.34 -0.35 -25.37
N ILE A 91 -21.42 -1.31 -25.39
CA ILE A 91 -21.68 -2.67 -24.89
C ILE A 91 -20.54 -3.05 -23.95
N LEU A 92 -20.87 -3.19 -22.66
CA LEU A 92 -19.91 -3.44 -21.59
C LEU A 92 -20.25 -4.70 -20.83
N SER A 93 -19.30 -5.63 -20.77
CA SER A 93 -19.38 -6.75 -19.82
C SER A 93 -19.04 -6.26 -18.42
N LEU A 94 -19.85 -6.63 -17.42
CA LEU A 94 -19.74 -6.19 -16.05
C LEU A 94 -19.16 -7.26 -15.15
N ASN A 95 -18.41 -6.87 -14.13
CA ASN A 95 -18.03 -7.78 -13.07
C ASN A 95 -19.15 -7.92 -12.03
N GLU A 96 -19.09 -8.94 -11.16
CA GLU A 96 -20.13 -9.22 -10.16
C GLU A 96 -20.36 -8.06 -9.16
N SER A 97 -19.34 -7.26 -8.88
CA SER A 97 -19.48 -6.08 -8.00
C SER A 97 -20.30 -4.98 -8.69
N THR A 98 -19.98 -4.64 -9.94
CA THR A 98 -20.70 -3.64 -10.73
C THR A 98 -22.13 -4.10 -11.04
N LYS A 99 -22.31 -5.40 -11.35
CA LYS A 99 -23.63 -6.01 -11.52
C LYS A 99 -24.54 -5.75 -10.31
N LYS A 100 -24.03 -5.98 -9.09
CA LYS A 100 -24.81 -5.74 -7.86
C LYS A 100 -25.23 -4.29 -7.71
N VAL A 101 -24.32 -3.36 -8.00
CA VAL A 101 -24.61 -1.91 -7.95
C VAL A 101 -25.69 -1.55 -8.98
N PHE A 102 -25.57 -2.02 -10.21
CA PHE A 102 -26.53 -1.73 -11.27
C PHE A 102 -27.89 -2.34 -10.95
N GLN A 103 -27.92 -3.58 -10.49
CA GLN A 103 -29.14 -4.25 -10.09
C GLN A 103 -29.85 -3.47 -8.96
N GLN A 104 -29.14 -3.01 -7.95
CA GLN A 104 -29.70 -2.18 -6.89
C GLN A 104 -30.28 -0.86 -7.42
N ILE A 105 -29.57 -0.21 -8.37
CA ILE A 105 -30.07 1.02 -9.00
C ILE A 105 -31.39 0.75 -9.73
N PHE A 106 -31.46 -0.30 -10.55
CA PHE A 106 -32.70 -0.65 -11.27
C PHE A 106 -33.84 -1.03 -10.33
N GLU A 107 -33.57 -1.78 -9.27
CA GLU A 107 -34.55 -2.12 -8.23
C GLU A 107 -35.09 -0.85 -7.55
N GLN A 108 -34.24 0.13 -7.23
CA GLN A 108 -34.67 1.41 -6.64
C GLN A 108 -35.51 2.22 -7.62
N ILE A 109 -35.18 2.23 -8.92
CA ILE A 109 -35.99 2.91 -9.95
C ILE A 109 -37.38 2.27 -10.05
N LEU A 110 -37.46 0.93 -10.08
CA LEU A 110 -38.74 0.21 -10.11
C LEU A 110 -39.59 0.42 -8.84
N GLU A 111 -38.95 0.48 -7.68
CA GLU A 111 -39.65 0.79 -6.42
C GLU A 111 -40.20 2.21 -6.40
N GLU A 112 -39.45 3.16 -6.94
CA GLU A 112 -39.86 4.57 -7.01
C GLU A 112 -40.99 4.77 -8.04
N GLU A 113 -40.95 4.04 -9.16
CA GLU A 113 -42.02 4.04 -10.15
C GLU A 113 -43.38 3.66 -9.54
N LYS A 114 -43.40 2.66 -8.63
CA LYS A 114 -44.61 2.22 -7.94
C LYS A 114 -45.22 3.27 -7.00
N LYS A 115 -44.40 4.20 -6.47
CA LYS A 115 -44.85 5.23 -5.51
C LYS A 115 -45.67 6.33 -6.17
N CYS A 116 -45.44 6.61 -7.47
CA CYS A 116 -46.18 7.58 -8.28
C CYS A 116 -46.34 8.95 -7.60
N THR A 117 -45.29 9.49 -6.98
CA THR A 117 -45.30 10.80 -6.35
C THR A 117 -44.81 11.87 -7.33
N ASP A 118 -45.09 13.17 -7.06
CA ASP A 118 -44.59 14.29 -7.87
C ASP A 118 -43.07 14.34 -8.01
N PHE A 119 -42.35 13.66 -7.09
CA PHE A 119 -40.88 13.60 -7.11
C PHE A 119 -40.35 12.27 -7.70
N SER A 120 -41.19 11.26 -7.91
CA SER A 120 -40.76 9.94 -8.34
C SER A 120 -39.97 9.98 -9.63
N LEU A 121 -40.43 10.70 -10.67
CA LEU A 121 -39.72 10.79 -11.93
C LEU A 121 -38.33 11.45 -11.76
N LYS A 122 -38.22 12.47 -10.90
CA LYS A 122 -36.94 13.11 -10.63
C LYS A 122 -35.96 12.21 -9.92
N ILE A 123 -36.44 11.43 -8.97
CA ILE A 123 -35.63 10.46 -8.23
C ILE A 123 -35.18 9.33 -9.17
N MET A 124 -36.07 8.79 -10.00
CA MET A 124 -35.76 7.76 -10.99
C MET A 124 -34.68 8.24 -11.98
N ASN A 125 -34.84 9.45 -12.54
CA ASN A 125 -33.84 10.04 -13.44
C ASN A 125 -32.50 10.23 -12.75
N SER A 126 -32.47 10.63 -11.47
CA SER A 126 -31.22 10.81 -10.71
C SER A 126 -30.49 9.47 -10.50
N TYR A 127 -31.20 8.39 -10.17
CA TYR A 127 -30.60 7.04 -10.09
C TYR A 127 -30.05 6.60 -11.45
N PHE A 128 -30.78 6.90 -12.53
CA PHE A 128 -30.33 6.54 -13.87
C PHE A 128 -29.13 7.38 -14.34
N ASP A 129 -29.06 8.67 -13.98
CA ASP A 129 -27.89 9.52 -14.22
C ASP A 129 -26.62 8.97 -13.52
N ILE A 130 -26.78 8.41 -12.32
CA ILE A 130 -25.69 7.73 -11.61
C ILE A 130 -25.23 6.50 -12.43
N LEU A 131 -26.14 5.66 -12.91
CA LEU A 131 -25.81 4.49 -13.72
C LEU A 131 -25.07 4.88 -15.00
N LEU A 132 -25.59 5.89 -15.74
CA LEU A 132 -24.92 6.38 -16.95
C LEU A 132 -23.54 6.96 -16.66
N SER A 133 -23.34 7.60 -15.50
CA SER A 133 -22.04 8.08 -15.06
C SER A 133 -21.03 6.94 -14.87
N TYR A 134 -21.46 5.81 -14.31
CA TYR A 134 -20.65 4.59 -14.25
C TYR A 134 -20.28 4.06 -15.64
N CYS A 135 -21.24 4.04 -16.58
CA CYS A 135 -20.98 3.60 -17.96
C CYS A 135 -19.98 4.52 -18.66
N LEU A 136 -20.16 5.84 -18.58
CA LEU A 136 -19.26 6.82 -19.19
C LEU A 136 -17.84 6.75 -18.62
N ARG A 137 -17.70 6.65 -17.31
CA ARG A 137 -16.41 6.48 -16.67
C ARG A 137 -15.67 5.24 -17.19
N SER A 138 -16.40 4.18 -17.52
CA SER A 138 -15.83 2.96 -18.13
C SER A 138 -15.33 3.19 -19.57
N VAL A 139 -15.85 4.21 -20.28
CA VAL A 139 -15.44 4.58 -21.64
C VAL A 139 -14.25 5.54 -21.66
N ASP A 140 -14.18 6.47 -20.71
CA ASP A 140 -13.15 7.53 -20.68
C ASP A 140 -11.74 7.05 -20.27
N GLY A 141 -11.53 5.74 -20.13
CA GLY A 141 -10.19 5.16 -19.90
C GLY A 141 -9.66 5.28 -18.47
N THR A 142 -10.31 6.00 -17.56
CA THR A 142 -9.91 6.08 -16.14
C THR A 142 -10.17 4.76 -15.40
N THR A 143 -11.13 3.95 -15.87
CA THR A 143 -11.41 2.59 -15.34
C THR A 143 -10.56 1.51 -15.98
N ASN A 144 -9.92 1.77 -17.14
CA ASN A 144 -9.00 0.81 -17.74
C ASN A 144 -7.79 0.53 -16.83
N ASN A 145 -7.29 1.51 -16.09
CA ASN A 145 -6.14 1.31 -15.21
C ASN A 145 -6.52 0.49 -13.97
N GLU A 146 -7.62 0.79 -13.28
CA GLU A 146 -8.07 -0.01 -12.13
C GLU A 146 -8.48 -1.44 -12.53
N HIS A 147 -9.14 -1.60 -13.67
CA HIS A 147 -9.51 -2.92 -14.18
C HIS A 147 -8.28 -3.72 -14.67
N ASN A 148 -7.33 -3.05 -15.31
CA ASN A 148 -6.07 -3.65 -15.72
C ASN A 148 -5.24 -4.06 -14.49
N ALA A 149 -5.14 -3.21 -13.49
CA ALA A 149 -4.44 -3.51 -12.23
C ALA A 149 -5.07 -4.72 -11.52
N ALA A 150 -6.39 -4.75 -11.34
CA ALA A 150 -7.10 -5.88 -10.74
C ALA A 150 -6.99 -7.17 -11.58
N PHE A 151 -6.94 -7.07 -12.89
CA PHE A 151 -6.72 -8.20 -13.79
C PHE A 151 -5.29 -8.72 -13.65
N VAL A 152 -4.29 -7.84 -13.66
CA VAL A 152 -2.88 -8.20 -13.48
C VAL A 152 -2.65 -8.85 -12.12
N GLU A 153 -3.29 -8.37 -11.05
CA GLU A 153 -3.19 -9.01 -9.74
C GLU A 153 -3.74 -10.44 -9.73
N ARG A 154 -4.84 -10.71 -10.41
CA ARG A 154 -5.36 -12.08 -10.58
C ARG A 154 -4.39 -12.96 -11.36
N VAL A 155 -3.78 -12.44 -12.42
CA VAL A 155 -2.76 -13.16 -13.19
C VAL A 155 -1.52 -13.44 -12.34
N LYS A 156 -1.06 -12.48 -11.54
CA LYS A 156 0.04 -12.66 -10.58
C LYS A 156 -0.29 -13.74 -9.54
N GLY A 157 -1.50 -13.70 -8.96
CA GLY A 157 -1.97 -14.72 -8.02
C GLY A 157 -1.92 -16.10 -8.65
N TYR A 158 -2.46 -16.26 -9.87
CA TYR A 158 -2.41 -17.52 -10.60
C TYR A 158 -0.98 -18.02 -10.84
N ILE A 159 -0.06 -17.12 -11.22
CA ILE A 159 1.36 -17.48 -11.41
C ILE A 159 1.99 -17.93 -10.09
N LYS A 160 1.74 -17.22 -8.98
CA LYS A 160 2.26 -17.57 -7.65
C LYS A 160 1.78 -18.95 -7.16
N GLU A 161 0.54 -19.31 -7.44
CA GLU A 161 -0.01 -20.61 -7.05
C GLU A 161 0.47 -21.76 -7.96
N ASN A 162 0.74 -21.47 -9.24
CA ASN A 162 0.98 -22.48 -10.27
C ASN A 162 2.40 -22.46 -10.87
N TYR A 163 3.36 -21.70 -10.31
CA TYR A 163 4.71 -21.52 -10.87
C TYR A 163 5.49 -22.82 -11.08
N LYS A 164 5.17 -23.87 -10.34
CA LYS A 164 5.78 -25.20 -10.48
C LYS A 164 5.43 -25.90 -11.78
N GLN A 165 4.31 -25.51 -12.39
CA GLN A 165 3.76 -26.12 -13.60
C GLN A 165 4.17 -25.32 -14.85
N ASP A 166 3.94 -25.90 -16.03
CA ASP A 166 4.05 -25.15 -17.29
C ASP A 166 2.77 -24.32 -17.47
N ILE A 167 2.90 -23.00 -17.42
CA ILE A 167 1.76 -22.07 -17.48
C ILE A 167 1.52 -21.67 -18.93
N ASP A 168 0.30 -21.93 -19.43
CA ASP A 168 -0.15 -21.42 -20.73
C ASP A 168 -0.86 -20.05 -20.57
N PHE A 169 -0.10 -18.99 -20.78
CA PHE A 169 -0.62 -17.62 -20.70
C PHE A 169 -1.69 -17.28 -21.73
N LYS A 170 -1.77 -18.04 -22.86
CA LYS A 170 -2.85 -17.83 -23.84
C LYS A 170 -4.18 -18.28 -23.28
N THR A 171 -4.21 -19.44 -22.66
CA THR A 171 -5.42 -19.95 -21.98
C THR A 171 -5.85 -19.02 -20.86
N ILE A 172 -4.91 -18.47 -20.07
CA ILE A 172 -5.24 -17.49 -19.04
C ILE A 172 -5.85 -16.23 -19.67
N ALA A 173 -5.24 -15.67 -20.71
CA ALA A 173 -5.77 -14.48 -21.37
C ALA A 173 -7.22 -14.72 -21.85
N THR A 174 -7.43 -15.84 -22.54
CA THR A 174 -8.74 -16.19 -23.10
C THR A 174 -9.81 -16.39 -22.03
N SER A 175 -9.46 -17.00 -20.87
CA SER A 175 -10.41 -17.20 -19.77
C SER A 175 -10.90 -15.89 -19.12
N TYR A 176 -10.19 -14.78 -19.36
CA TYR A 176 -10.58 -13.44 -18.92
C TYR A 176 -11.05 -12.55 -20.08
N GLY A 177 -11.31 -13.11 -21.26
CA GLY A 177 -11.78 -12.37 -22.43
C GLY A 177 -10.73 -11.51 -23.14
N TYR A 178 -9.43 -11.74 -22.86
CA TYR A 178 -8.33 -10.97 -23.47
C TYR A 178 -7.57 -11.81 -24.50
N SER A 179 -7.00 -11.11 -25.51
CA SER A 179 -5.96 -11.74 -26.35
C SER A 179 -4.65 -11.85 -25.55
N TYR A 180 -3.79 -12.82 -25.93
CA TYR A 180 -2.47 -12.97 -25.32
C TYR A 180 -1.60 -11.71 -25.46
N ASP A 181 -1.68 -11.03 -26.61
CA ASP A 181 -0.92 -9.81 -26.84
C ASP A 181 -1.42 -8.66 -25.94
N ARG A 182 -2.74 -8.55 -25.74
CA ARG A 182 -3.32 -7.57 -24.82
C ARG A 182 -2.88 -7.85 -23.37
N LEU A 183 -2.93 -9.11 -22.93
CA LEU A 183 -2.42 -9.50 -21.60
C LEU A 183 -0.94 -9.12 -21.44
N ARG A 184 -0.09 -9.40 -22.45
CA ARG A 184 1.33 -9.03 -22.39
C ARG A 184 1.53 -7.54 -22.23
N HIS A 185 0.81 -6.72 -22.99
CA HIS A 185 0.91 -5.26 -22.90
C HIS A 185 0.48 -4.75 -21.54
N ILE A 186 -0.72 -5.11 -21.10
CA ILE A 186 -1.23 -4.71 -19.78
C ILE A 186 -0.28 -5.16 -18.67
N PHE A 187 0.21 -6.40 -18.72
CA PHE A 187 1.08 -6.93 -17.68
C PHE A 187 2.42 -6.18 -17.59
N VAL A 188 3.02 -5.83 -18.74
CA VAL A 188 4.26 -5.04 -18.78
C VAL A 188 4.00 -3.60 -18.34
N GLU A 189 2.90 -3.00 -18.76
CA GLU A 189 2.49 -1.64 -18.37
C GLU A 189 2.30 -1.52 -16.86
N GLU A 190 1.61 -2.48 -16.23
CA GLU A 190 1.31 -2.48 -14.80
C GLU A 190 2.46 -2.97 -13.92
N THR A 191 3.37 -3.83 -14.44
CA THR A 191 4.40 -4.48 -13.61
C THR A 191 5.83 -4.15 -14.00
N GLY A 192 6.05 -3.45 -15.10
CA GLY A 192 7.38 -3.19 -15.66
C GLY A 192 8.11 -4.45 -16.17
N THR A 193 7.51 -5.66 -16.04
CA THR A 193 8.18 -6.93 -16.36
C THR A 193 7.30 -7.85 -17.21
N SER A 194 7.91 -8.75 -17.99
CA SER A 194 7.14 -9.70 -18.79
C SER A 194 6.59 -10.85 -17.94
N LEU A 195 5.47 -11.45 -18.37
CA LEU A 195 4.86 -12.64 -17.75
C LEU A 195 5.87 -13.77 -17.48
N ASN A 196 6.72 -14.06 -18.49
CA ASN A 196 7.75 -15.09 -18.34
C ASN A 196 8.84 -14.72 -17.34
N GLN A 197 9.22 -13.44 -17.30
CA GLN A 197 10.20 -12.97 -16.33
C GLN A 197 9.64 -13.01 -14.90
N TYR A 198 8.39 -12.64 -14.72
CA TYR A 198 7.69 -12.74 -13.44
C TYR A 198 7.61 -14.20 -12.95
N LEU A 199 7.22 -15.14 -13.84
CA LEU A 199 7.22 -16.57 -13.53
C LEU A 199 8.61 -17.08 -13.12
N LEU A 200 9.66 -16.68 -13.84
CA LEU A 200 11.03 -17.08 -13.52
C LEU A 200 11.51 -16.49 -12.19
N ASN A 201 11.07 -15.29 -11.82
CA ASN A 201 11.37 -14.71 -10.51
C ASN A 201 10.68 -15.48 -9.38
N CYS A 202 9.41 -15.89 -9.53
CA CYS A 202 8.72 -16.75 -8.57
C CYS A 202 9.45 -18.11 -8.38
N ARG A 203 9.91 -18.72 -9.49
CA ARG A 203 10.69 -19.97 -9.44
C ARG A 203 12.05 -19.78 -8.76
N LEU A 204 12.72 -18.66 -9.02
CA LEU A 204 14.00 -18.34 -8.40
C LEU A 204 13.88 -18.18 -6.88
N TYR A 205 12.83 -17.46 -6.44
CA TYR A 205 12.53 -17.30 -5.02
C TYR A 205 12.33 -18.65 -4.33
N ALA A 206 11.46 -19.50 -4.87
CA ALA A 206 11.25 -20.84 -4.32
C ALA A 206 12.53 -21.67 -4.28
N ALA A 207 13.40 -21.55 -5.29
CA ALA A 207 14.68 -22.25 -5.33
C ALA A 207 15.65 -21.77 -4.25
N LYS A 208 15.70 -20.45 -3.99
CA LYS A 208 16.49 -19.87 -2.88
C LYS A 208 16.04 -20.46 -1.54
N GLN A 209 14.73 -20.46 -1.28
CA GLN A 209 14.17 -21.04 -0.05
C GLN A 209 14.52 -22.53 0.12
N LEU A 210 14.41 -23.33 -0.94
CA LEU A 210 14.77 -24.74 -0.88
C LEU A 210 16.29 -24.98 -0.71
N LEU A 211 17.12 -24.11 -1.28
CA LEU A 211 18.57 -24.18 -1.10
C LEU A 211 18.98 -23.88 0.34
N ILE A 212 18.35 -22.92 0.99
CA ILE A 212 18.60 -22.52 2.38
C ILE A 212 18.04 -23.55 3.36
N ASN A 213 16.77 -23.91 3.22
CA ASN A 213 16.01 -24.62 4.24
C ASN A 213 16.05 -26.16 4.08
N THR A 214 16.67 -26.70 3.01
CA THR A 214 16.67 -28.14 2.75
C THR A 214 18.03 -28.68 2.29
N LYS A 215 18.24 -29.98 2.48
CA LYS A 215 19.39 -30.72 1.94
C LYS A 215 19.12 -31.35 0.56
N LEU A 216 18.05 -30.93 -0.13
CA LEU A 216 17.71 -31.42 -1.47
C LEU A 216 18.85 -31.10 -2.44
N ASN A 217 19.19 -32.04 -3.34
CA ASN A 217 20.17 -31.74 -4.37
C ASN A 217 19.66 -30.71 -5.40
N VAL A 218 20.58 -30.00 -6.03
CA VAL A 218 20.28 -28.91 -6.96
C VAL A 218 19.34 -29.33 -8.09
N LYS A 219 19.52 -30.56 -8.60
CA LYS A 219 18.66 -31.14 -9.65
C LYS A 219 17.21 -31.31 -9.18
N LYS A 220 17.01 -31.75 -7.94
CA LYS A 220 15.67 -31.90 -7.35
C LYS A 220 15.03 -30.54 -7.11
N ILE A 221 15.79 -29.57 -6.61
CA ILE A 221 15.32 -28.19 -6.41
C ILE A 221 14.88 -27.57 -7.75
N ALA A 222 15.69 -27.69 -8.81
CA ALA A 222 15.30 -27.20 -10.12
C ALA A 222 13.94 -27.75 -10.57
N LYS A 223 13.72 -29.07 -10.37
CA LYS A 223 12.47 -29.73 -10.71
C LYS A 223 11.29 -29.24 -9.85
N GLU A 224 11.47 -29.18 -8.52
CA GLU A 224 10.43 -28.73 -7.57
C GLU A 224 10.01 -27.27 -7.80
N CYS A 225 10.91 -26.46 -8.35
CA CYS A 225 10.63 -25.06 -8.69
C CYS A 225 10.11 -24.87 -10.12
N GLY A 226 9.87 -25.95 -10.88
CA GLY A 226 9.29 -25.86 -12.23
C GLY A 226 10.27 -25.50 -13.34
N PHE A 227 11.60 -25.59 -13.11
CA PHE A 227 12.58 -25.43 -14.19
C PHE A 227 12.62 -26.66 -15.08
N LYS A 228 12.67 -26.46 -16.41
CA LYS A 228 12.67 -27.56 -17.39
C LYS A 228 13.84 -28.52 -17.25
N ASN A 229 15.00 -28.01 -16.85
CA ASN A 229 16.19 -28.83 -16.57
C ASN A 229 17.17 -28.11 -15.63
N GLU A 230 18.05 -28.90 -15.03
CA GLU A 230 19.08 -28.43 -14.09
C GLU A 230 20.10 -27.47 -14.74
N VAL A 231 20.45 -27.69 -15.99
CA VAL A 231 21.44 -26.84 -16.69
C VAL A 231 20.91 -25.42 -16.86
N TYR A 232 19.68 -25.30 -17.34
CA TYR A 232 19.02 -23.99 -17.48
C TYR A 232 18.86 -23.31 -16.11
N PHE A 233 18.45 -24.04 -15.09
CA PHE A 233 18.38 -23.53 -13.73
C PHE A 233 19.71 -22.98 -13.25
N ASN A 234 20.79 -23.76 -13.37
CA ASN A 234 22.14 -23.32 -12.94
C ASN A 234 22.60 -22.05 -13.67
N ILE A 235 22.39 -21.97 -14.98
CA ILE A 235 22.74 -20.77 -15.77
C ILE A 235 21.91 -19.58 -15.32
N PHE A 236 20.59 -19.75 -15.20
CA PHE A 236 19.67 -18.70 -14.80
C PHE A 236 19.97 -18.20 -13.38
N PHE A 237 20.10 -19.14 -12.43
CA PHE A 237 20.43 -18.83 -11.04
C PHE A 237 21.77 -18.09 -10.93
N THR A 238 22.82 -18.61 -11.58
CA THR A 238 24.15 -17.98 -11.55
C THR A 238 24.14 -16.58 -12.16
N LYS A 239 23.41 -16.38 -13.25
CA LYS A 239 23.28 -15.04 -13.87
C LYS A 239 22.56 -14.04 -12.96
N ARG A 240 21.58 -14.48 -12.17
CA ARG A 240 20.80 -13.63 -11.27
C ARG A 240 21.45 -13.40 -9.92
N MET A 241 22.14 -14.43 -9.39
CA MET A 241 22.71 -14.41 -8.04
C MET A 241 24.22 -14.19 -8.03
N ASN A 242 24.88 -14.00 -9.20
CA ASN A 242 26.34 -13.94 -9.36
C ASN A 242 27.11 -15.11 -8.74
N MET A 243 26.42 -16.22 -8.36
CA MET A 243 27.03 -17.42 -7.83
C MET A 243 26.18 -18.66 -8.14
N SER A 244 26.83 -19.84 -8.17
CA SER A 244 26.11 -21.09 -8.45
C SER A 244 25.19 -21.48 -7.28
N PRO A 245 24.09 -22.24 -7.52
CA PRO A 245 23.20 -22.72 -6.47
C PRO A 245 23.93 -23.47 -5.35
N SER A 246 24.93 -24.29 -5.68
CA SER A 246 25.73 -25.00 -4.68
C SER A 246 26.61 -24.07 -3.87
N LYS A 247 27.19 -23.03 -4.48
CA LYS A 247 27.96 -22.01 -3.78
C LYS A 247 27.03 -21.19 -2.89
N PHE A 248 25.84 -20.83 -3.37
CA PHE A 248 24.80 -20.13 -2.61
C PHE A 248 24.41 -20.90 -1.35
N ARG A 249 24.17 -22.21 -1.45
CA ARG A 249 23.88 -23.09 -0.29
C ARG A 249 25.00 -23.13 0.74
N ASN A 250 26.25 -23.19 0.28
CA ASN A 250 27.43 -23.40 1.12
C ASN A 250 28.05 -22.09 1.61
N SER A 251 27.62 -20.97 1.09
CA SER A 251 28.02 -19.70 1.65
C SER A 251 27.37 -19.61 3.02
N SER A 252 28.18 -19.52 4.08
CA SER A 252 27.76 -19.10 5.42
C SER A 252 27.25 -17.65 5.42
N GLU A 253 27.25 -17.01 4.27
CA GLU A 253 26.64 -15.79 3.82
C GLU A 253 25.25 -16.08 3.23
N HIS A 254 24.33 -16.63 4.05
CA HIS A 254 22.91 -16.37 3.88
C HIS A 254 22.58 -14.94 4.34
N GLN A 255 23.58 -14.22 4.82
CA GLN A 255 23.65 -12.79 4.83
C GLN A 255 23.81 -12.35 3.38
N ILE A 256 22.77 -11.77 2.87
CA ILE A 256 22.70 -11.03 1.63
C ILE A 256 23.97 -10.19 1.52
N ASP A 257 24.55 -10.21 0.33
CA ASP A 257 25.55 -9.25 -0.08
C ASP A 257 24.94 -7.84 -0.20
N VAL A 258 24.40 -7.34 0.91
CA VAL A 258 24.49 -5.94 1.23
C VAL A 258 25.96 -5.79 1.53
N GLY A 259 26.73 -5.13 0.69
CA GLY A 259 28.16 -4.91 0.87
C GLY A 259 28.43 -4.25 2.21
N VAL A 260 28.37 -5.05 3.26
CA VAL A 260 28.61 -4.63 4.64
C VAL A 260 30.11 -4.62 4.82
N LEU A 261 30.69 -3.50 4.45
CA LEU A 261 31.88 -3.07 5.17
C LEU A 261 31.44 -2.87 6.64
N LYS A 262 31.78 -3.84 7.50
CA LYS A 262 31.87 -3.61 8.95
C LYS A 262 32.89 -2.52 9.18
N LEU A 263 32.47 -1.28 9.00
CA LEU A 263 33.26 -0.13 9.43
C LEU A 263 33.30 -0.20 10.97
N ASN A 264 34.50 -0.09 11.50
CA ASN A 264 34.79 -0.12 12.92
C ASN A 264 33.76 0.70 13.72
N ARG A 265 33.00 0.03 14.58
CA ARG A 265 31.98 0.60 15.50
C ARG A 265 32.53 1.62 16.53
N ASN A 266 33.76 2.07 16.39
CA ASN A 266 34.44 2.94 17.34
C ASN A 266 34.47 4.43 16.94
N ASN A 267 33.58 4.88 16.04
CA ASN A 267 33.47 6.32 15.75
C ASN A 267 32.61 7.02 16.80
N LEU A 268 33.24 7.79 17.66
CA LEU A 268 32.66 8.63 18.73
C LEU A 268 31.63 9.69 18.25
N TYR A 269 31.31 9.76 16.97
CA TYR A 269 30.41 10.77 16.36
C TYR A 269 29.19 10.18 15.65
N THR A 270 28.95 8.88 15.74
CA THR A 270 27.78 8.25 15.15
C THR A 270 26.52 8.64 15.92
N LYS A 271 25.52 9.20 15.26
CA LYS A 271 24.28 9.66 15.89
C LYS A 271 23.54 8.45 16.51
N GLN A 272 23.16 8.53 17.77
CA GLN A 272 22.48 7.46 18.49
C GLN A 272 20.98 7.67 18.41
N ILE A 273 20.24 6.67 17.92
CA ILE A 273 18.80 6.79 17.62
C ILE A 273 18.03 5.66 18.33
N ILE A 274 16.88 6.01 18.89
CA ILE A 274 15.83 5.07 19.27
C ILE A 274 14.65 5.33 18.35
N ILE A 275 14.04 4.26 17.79
CA ILE A 275 12.90 4.35 16.88
C ILE A 275 11.68 3.74 17.55
N ASP A 276 10.56 4.45 17.53
CA ASP A 276 9.27 3.96 18.00
C ASP A 276 8.33 3.81 16.80
N THR A 277 7.75 2.61 16.57
CA THR A 277 7.04 2.21 15.35
C THR A 277 5.71 1.53 15.66
N ASP A 278 4.71 1.66 14.79
CA ASP A 278 3.44 0.90 14.81
C ASP A 278 3.32 -0.10 13.65
N LEU A 279 4.45 -0.56 13.15
CA LEU A 279 4.56 -1.50 12.03
C LEU A 279 3.42 -2.53 12.02
N GLY A 280 2.68 -2.58 10.93
CA GLY A 280 1.59 -3.54 10.73
C GLY A 280 0.29 -2.88 10.30
N GLY A 281 0.08 -1.61 10.61
CA GLY A 281 -1.05 -0.82 10.09
C GLY A 281 -0.83 -0.39 8.65
N ASP A 282 0.31 0.26 8.42
CA ASP A 282 0.84 0.62 7.10
C ASP A 282 2.12 -0.18 6.81
N CYS A 283 2.68 -0.07 5.63
CA CYS A 283 3.89 -0.80 5.26
C CYS A 283 5.13 0.08 5.10
N ASP A 284 5.03 1.40 5.16
CA ASP A 284 6.20 2.27 5.06
C ASP A 284 7.11 2.21 6.31
N ASP A 285 6.60 1.80 7.48
CA ASP A 285 7.41 1.35 8.62
C ASP A 285 8.48 0.32 8.22
N VAL A 286 8.12 -0.67 7.38
CA VAL A 286 9.08 -1.67 6.89
C VAL A 286 10.17 -1.01 6.07
N GLY A 287 9.80 -0.02 5.26
CA GLY A 287 10.74 0.82 4.51
C GLY A 287 11.65 1.62 5.45
N ALA A 288 11.07 2.26 6.46
CA ALA A 288 11.78 3.08 7.44
C ALA A 288 12.76 2.27 8.30
N LEU A 289 12.33 1.12 8.84
CA LEU A 289 13.20 0.23 9.62
C LEU A 289 14.29 -0.40 8.77
N SER A 290 14.00 -0.75 7.50
CA SER A 290 15.02 -1.20 6.57
C SER A 290 16.05 -0.11 6.28
N LEU A 291 15.61 1.11 6.02
CA LEU A 291 16.47 2.29 5.82
C LEU A 291 17.36 2.54 7.05
N ALA A 292 16.78 2.50 8.26
CA ALA A 292 17.52 2.64 9.51
C ALA A 292 18.61 1.57 9.68
N ASN A 293 18.29 0.31 9.40
CA ASN A 293 19.23 -0.81 9.45
C ASN A 293 20.36 -0.65 8.41
N ILE A 294 20.05 -0.19 7.18
CA ILE A 294 21.06 0.12 6.16
C ILE A 294 21.99 1.23 6.67
N MET A 295 21.44 2.32 7.21
CA MET A 295 22.23 3.42 7.76
C MET A 295 23.07 2.99 8.97
N HIS A 296 22.54 2.12 9.81
CA HIS A 296 23.25 1.53 10.93
C HIS A 296 24.46 0.71 10.45
N ASN A 297 24.26 -0.14 9.45
CA ASN A 297 25.30 -0.96 8.85
C ASN A 297 26.37 -0.13 8.11
N GLN A 298 25.99 1.03 7.58
CA GLN A 298 26.92 2.01 7.01
C GLN A 298 27.67 2.84 8.07
N GLY A 299 27.34 2.70 9.35
CA GLY A 299 27.96 3.42 10.44
C GLY A 299 27.53 4.89 10.56
N LEU A 300 26.46 5.29 9.89
CA LEU A 300 25.90 6.64 9.93
C LEU A 300 25.12 6.92 11.20
N ILE A 301 24.41 5.91 11.70
CA ILE A 301 23.66 5.91 12.94
C ILE A 301 24.00 4.69 13.78
N ASN A 302 23.67 4.77 15.06
CA ASN A 302 23.66 3.61 15.96
C ASN A 302 22.24 3.47 16.52
N ILE A 303 21.50 2.46 16.07
CA ILE A 303 20.18 2.16 16.61
C ILE A 303 20.40 1.53 18.01
N LYS A 304 19.92 2.24 19.04
CA LYS A 304 20.06 1.84 20.44
C LYS A 304 18.95 0.92 20.92
N ALA A 305 17.76 1.11 20.37
CA ALA A 305 16.57 0.30 20.60
C ALA A 305 15.52 0.60 19.52
N ILE A 306 14.58 -0.33 19.37
CA ILE A 306 13.33 -0.10 18.65
C ILE A 306 12.19 -0.41 19.63
N THR A 307 11.21 0.51 19.75
CA THR A 307 10.01 0.29 20.55
C THR A 307 8.78 0.19 19.67
N TYR A 308 7.83 -0.62 20.11
CA TYR A 308 6.62 -0.93 19.36
C TYR A 308 5.38 -0.40 20.10
N THR A 309 4.54 0.36 19.40
CA THR A 309 3.51 1.19 20.05
C THR A 309 2.14 0.51 20.17
N THR A 310 1.80 -0.44 19.31
CA THR A 310 0.47 -1.07 19.32
C THR A 310 0.48 -2.43 20.02
N SER A 311 -0.71 -2.97 20.30
CA SER A 311 -0.84 -4.29 20.93
C SER A 311 -0.92 -5.45 19.93
N LEU A 312 -0.68 -5.22 18.64
CA LEU A 312 -0.67 -6.24 17.60
C LEU A 312 0.38 -7.33 17.90
N GLU A 313 -0.01 -8.61 17.79
CA GLU A 313 0.87 -9.75 18.12
C GLU A 313 2.08 -9.85 17.18
N TRP A 314 1.89 -9.59 15.88
CA TRP A 314 2.86 -9.87 14.83
C TRP A 314 3.86 -8.76 14.56
N GLY A 315 3.54 -7.52 14.98
CA GLY A 315 4.38 -6.35 14.70
C GLY A 315 5.79 -6.44 15.28
N PRO A 316 5.98 -6.73 16.57
CA PRO A 316 7.31 -6.88 17.16
C PRO A 316 8.13 -7.99 16.52
N LEU A 317 7.49 -9.10 16.12
CA LEU A 317 8.14 -10.20 15.41
C LEU A 317 8.63 -9.77 14.02
N CYS A 318 7.89 -8.88 13.34
CA CYS A 318 8.33 -8.27 12.08
C CYS A 318 9.52 -7.32 12.27
N VAL A 319 9.54 -6.54 13.35
CA VAL A 319 10.69 -5.68 13.70
C VAL A 319 11.94 -6.56 13.90
N ASP A 320 11.82 -7.66 14.67
CA ASP A 320 12.89 -8.63 14.88
C ASP A 320 13.34 -9.28 13.54
N ALA A 321 12.39 -9.66 12.70
CA ALA A 321 12.67 -10.24 11.38
C ALA A 321 13.41 -9.25 10.46
N ILE A 322 13.10 -7.96 10.49
CA ILE A 322 13.84 -6.93 9.74
C ILE A 322 15.26 -6.79 10.29
N ASN A 323 15.42 -6.68 11.61
CA ASN A 323 16.74 -6.61 12.22
C ASN A 323 17.59 -7.83 11.88
N HIS A 324 17.01 -9.03 11.98
CA HIS A 324 17.67 -10.29 11.60
C HIS A 324 18.10 -10.29 10.13
N TYR A 325 17.21 -9.83 9.23
CA TYR A 325 17.51 -9.73 7.81
C TYR A 325 18.76 -8.90 7.51
N TYR A 326 18.95 -7.80 8.24
CA TYR A 326 20.12 -6.93 8.10
C TYR A 326 21.31 -7.31 8.99
N GLY A 327 21.21 -8.41 9.77
CA GLY A 327 22.26 -8.92 10.64
C GLY A 327 22.47 -8.10 11.92
N ASN A 328 21.42 -7.47 12.42
CA ASN A 328 21.42 -6.59 13.60
C ASN A 328 20.55 -7.17 14.75
N ASP A 329 20.67 -8.46 15.02
CA ASP A 329 19.93 -9.19 16.07
C ASP A 329 20.17 -8.65 17.49
N ASP A 330 21.22 -7.87 17.68
CA ASP A 330 21.60 -7.28 18.96
C ASP A 330 20.85 -5.97 19.29
N ILE A 331 20.03 -5.45 18.36
CA ILE A 331 19.20 -4.27 18.63
C ILE A 331 18.03 -4.70 19.52
N PRO A 332 17.94 -4.16 20.76
CA PRO A 332 16.87 -4.54 21.66
C PRO A 332 15.52 -3.99 21.21
N ILE A 333 14.47 -4.79 21.41
CA ILE A 333 13.08 -4.45 21.07
C ILE A 333 12.27 -4.36 22.36
N GLY A 334 11.44 -3.31 22.47
CA GLY A 334 10.48 -3.13 23.55
C GLY A 334 9.07 -3.02 23.01
N VAL A 335 8.08 -3.50 23.75
CA VAL A 335 6.68 -3.54 23.32
C VAL A 335 5.80 -2.81 24.33
N THR A 336 4.84 -2.03 23.87
CA THR A 336 3.88 -1.34 24.75
C THR A 336 3.18 -2.32 25.68
N SER A 337 2.98 -1.92 26.94
CA SER A 337 2.16 -2.67 27.90
C SER A 337 0.65 -2.41 27.74
N ARG A 338 0.26 -1.47 26.88
CA ARG A 338 -1.15 -1.19 26.62
C ARG A 338 -1.80 -2.39 25.92
N ILE A 339 -3.01 -2.75 26.35
CA ILE A 339 -3.79 -3.90 25.82
C ILE A 339 -4.92 -3.37 24.93
N ASN A 340 -5.23 -4.10 23.86
CA ASN A 340 -6.27 -3.76 22.89
C ASN A 340 -6.10 -2.35 22.30
N PHE A 341 -4.85 -1.94 22.10
CA PHE A 341 -4.50 -0.63 21.60
C PHE A 341 -4.13 -0.71 20.12
N CYS A 342 -4.92 -0.06 19.25
CA CYS A 342 -4.71 0.00 17.79
C CYS A 342 -4.48 -1.39 17.16
N GLU A 343 -5.31 -2.39 17.54
CA GLU A 343 -5.20 -3.77 17.02
C GLU A 343 -5.83 -3.96 15.63
N GLU A 344 -6.60 -3.00 15.14
CA GLU A 344 -7.28 -3.10 13.85
C GLU A 344 -6.30 -3.04 12.68
N ASN A 345 -5.73 -4.19 12.37
CA ASN A 345 -4.90 -4.37 11.18
C ASN A 345 -5.69 -5.13 10.11
N THR A 346 -6.20 -4.41 9.13
CA THR A 346 -7.00 -4.99 8.04
C THR A 346 -6.17 -5.73 7.00
N ASN A 347 -4.87 -5.45 6.88
CA ASN A 347 -4.05 -5.93 5.76
C ASN A 347 -3.26 -7.21 6.04
N LYS A 348 -3.10 -7.63 7.30
CA LYS A 348 -2.47 -8.90 7.71
C LYS A 348 -1.11 -9.21 7.07
N TYR A 349 -0.37 -8.19 6.57
CA TYR A 349 0.95 -8.43 6.01
C TYR A 349 1.95 -8.78 7.11
N ALA A 350 1.79 -8.20 8.31
CA ALA A 350 2.66 -8.43 9.44
C ALA A 350 2.66 -9.92 9.88
N GLU A 351 1.48 -10.55 9.98
CA GLU A 351 1.36 -11.98 10.24
C GLU A 351 2.08 -12.82 9.17
N LYS A 352 1.86 -12.50 7.90
CA LYS A 352 2.51 -13.22 6.80
C LYS A 352 4.01 -13.00 6.76
N MET A 353 4.46 -11.78 7.09
CA MET A 353 5.86 -11.45 7.13
C MET A 353 6.57 -12.15 8.29
N SER A 354 6.01 -12.15 9.51
CA SER A 354 6.57 -12.87 10.63
C SER A 354 6.67 -14.38 10.37
N ASN A 355 5.71 -14.97 9.67
CA ASN A 355 5.76 -16.37 9.26
C ASN A 355 6.75 -16.67 8.12
N ALA A 356 7.10 -15.68 7.31
CA ALA A 356 7.96 -15.85 6.14
C ALA A 356 9.44 -15.56 6.40
N PHE A 357 9.73 -14.68 7.35
CA PHE A 357 11.09 -14.25 7.71
C PHE A 357 11.48 -14.81 9.06
N HIS A 358 12.78 -15.06 9.22
CA HIS A 358 13.31 -15.54 10.49
C HIS A 358 13.32 -14.41 11.53
N HIS A 359 12.95 -14.71 12.75
CA HIS A 359 13.03 -13.87 13.93
C HIS A 359 13.39 -14.73 15.15
N ASN A 360 13.96 -14.13 16.20
CA ASN A 360 14.47 -14.85 17.36
C ASN A 360 13.40 -15.13 18.41
N ALA A 361 12.46 -14.19 18.61
CA ALA A 361 11.38 -14.35 19.57
C ALA A 361 10.27 -15.28 19.04
N THR A 362 9.52 -15.88 19.96
CA THR A 362 8.38 -16.75 19.62
C THR A 362 7.03 -16.05 19.74
N SER A 363 6.99 -14.97 20.51
CA SER A 363 5.80 -14.15 20.71
C SER A 363 6.18 -12.75 21.19
N LYS A 364 5.23 -11.80 21.13
CA LYS A 364 5.46 -10.45 21.66
C LYS A 364 5.79 -10.43 23.16
N LYS A 365 5.47 -11.47 23.92
CA LYS A 365 5.76 -11.59 25.36
C LYS A 365 7.24 -11.81 25.66
N ASP A 366 8.02 -12.16 24.68
CA ASP A 366 9.47 -12.38 24.84
C ASP A 366 10.24 -11.06 24.89
N TYR A 367 9.58 -9.93 24.53
CA TYR A 367 10.18 -8.61 24.54
C TYR A 367 9.95 -7.88 25.86
N MET A 368 10.86 -6.98 26.18
CA MET A 368 10.75 -6.09 27.34
C MET A 368 9.61 -5.08 27.14
N ASP A 369 9.02 -4.58 28.23
CA ASP A 369 8.15 -3.41 28.19
C ASP A 369 8.86 -2.20 27.56
N ALA A 370 8.18 -1.47 26.67
CA ALA A 370 8.76 -0.37 25.90
C ALA A 370 9.29 0.75 26.81
N VAL A 371 8.54 1.15 27.83
CA VAL A 371 8.96 2.22 28.76
C VAL A 371 10.17 1.79 29.58
N ARG A 372 10.20 0.56 30.05
CA ARG A 372 11.36 0.02 30.76
C ARG A 372 12.61 -0.03 29.89
N LEU A 373 12.46 -0.42 28.61
CA LEU A 373 13.57 -0.42 27.66
C LEU A 373 14.06 1.01 27.38
N LEU A 374 13.15 1.94 27.13
CA LEU A 374 13.49 3.36 26.93
C LEU A 374 14.26 3.92 28.13
N ARG A 375 13.75 3.71 29.33
CA ARG A 375 14.42 4.16 30.58
C ARG A 375 15.81 3.55 30.72
N LYS A 376 15.97 2.26 30.43
CA LYS A 376 17.26 1.56 30.49
C LYS A 376 18.27 2.17 29.53
N VAL A 377 17.90 2.28 28.25
CA VAL A 377 18.78 2.81 27.20
C VAL A 377 19.15 4.28 27.48
N LEU A 378 18.17 5.11 27.89
CA LEU A 378 18.45 6.49 28.26
C LEU A 378 19.36 6.62 29.49
N THR A 379 19.20 5.75 30.48
CA THR A 379 20.08 5.77 31.68
C THR A 379 21.53 5.47 31.31
N GLU A 380 21.76 4.54 30.41
CA GLU A 380 23.08 4.11 29.96
C GLU A 380 23.72 5.10 28.93
N ALA A 381 22.92 5.98 28.32
CA ALA A 381 23.39 6.91 27.30
C ALA A 381 24.20 8.09 27.89
N GLU A 382 25.05 8.68 27.05
CA GLU A 382 25.67 9.97 27.36
C GLU A 382 24.62 11.08 27.39
N ASP A 383 24.91 12.17 28.13
CA ASP A 383 23.99 13.32 28.22
C ASP A 383 23.85 13.99 26.85
N ASN A 384 22.60 14.36 26.45
CA ASN A 384 22.28 15.05 25.21
C ASN A 384 22.76 14.31 23.93
N SER A 385 22.72 12.97 23.95
CA SER A 385 23.29 12.15 22.88
C SER A 385 22.24 11.38 22.06
N ILE A 386 21.02 11.20 22.58
CA ILE A 386 19.99 10.38 21.95
C ILE A 386 19.04 11.24 21.10
N THR A 387 18.76 10.78 19.90
CA THR A 387 17.60 11.22 19.10
C THR A 387 16.49 10.18 19.25
N LEU A 388 15.29 10.61 19.64
CA LEU A 388 14.10 9.76 19.61
C LEU A 388 13.34 10.01 18.31
N ALA A 389 13.03 8.96 17.54
CA ALA A 389 12.25 9.02 16.32
C ALA A 389 10.95 8.24 16.51
N PHE A 390 9.82 8.95 16.54
CA PHE A 390 8.50 8.36 16.62
C PHE A 390 7.89 8.33 15.23
N ILE A 391 7.63 7.14 14.73
CA ILE A 391 7.00 6.89 13.43
C ILE A 391 5.64 6.19 13.56
N GLY A 392 5.11 6.06 14.75
CA GLY A 392 3.78 5.58 15.11
C GLY A 392 3.11 6.49 16.15
N GLN A 393 2.11 5.95 16.87
CA GLN A 393 1.41 6.66 17.92
C GLN A 393 2.37 7.05 19.06
N LEU A 394 2.05 8.12 19.78
CA LEU A 394 2.94 8.72 20.76
C LEU A 394 2.79 8.19 22.21
N ASN A 395 2.06 7.08 22.38
CA ASN A 395 1.75 6.50 23.69
C ASN A 395 3.01 6.08 24.49
N ASN A 396 3.98 5.39 23.86
CA ASN A 396 5.21 5.01 24.56
C ASN A 396 6.00 6.23 25.03
N GLY A 397 6.01 7.31 24.23
CA GLY A 397 6.61 8.59 24.61
C GLY A 397 5.89 9.25 25.78
N ALA A 398 4.56 9.30 25.75
CA ALA A 398 3.74 9.83 26.82
C ALA A 398 3.91 9.03 28.12
N ASP A 399 3.91 7.71 28.02
CA ASP A 399 4.10 6.82 29.17
C ASP A 399 5.54 6.91 29.72
N LEU A 400 6.55 7.11 28.85
CA LEU A 400 7.92 7.43 29.29
C LEU A 400 7.96 8.72 30.10
N LEU A 401 7.39 9.83 29.60
CA LEU A 401 7.40 11.10 30.34
C LEU A 401 6.64 11.00 31.67
N ALA A 402 5.57 10.21 31.71
CA ALA A 402 4.80 9.99 32.95
C ALA A 402 5.49 9.05 33.94
N SER A 403 6.56 8.33 33.52
CA SER A 403 7.21 7.34 34.37
C SER A 403 7.94 7.98 35.56
N MET A 404 7.79 7.34 36.71
CA MET A 404 8.43 7.77 37.98
C MET A 404 9.80 7.12 38.14
N PRO A 405 10.66 7.61 39.08
CA PRO A 405 11.87 6.93 39.47
C PRO A 405 11.61 5.45 39.85
N ASP A 406 12.49 4.54 39.42
CA ASP A 406 12.37 3.10 39.60
C ASP A 406 13.73 2.43 39.83
N ASP A 407 13.75 1.08 39.72
CA ASP A 407 14.96 0.25 39.83
C ASP A 407 15.98 0.49 38.69
N ILE A 408 15.55 1.05 37.56
CA ILE A 408 16.41 1.36 36.40
C ILE A 408 17.08 2.71 36.57
N SER A 409 16.32 3.73 37.03
CA SER A 409 16.83 5.10 37.16
C SER A 409 16.20 5.85 38.31
N PRO A 410 16.99 6.61 39.07
CA PRO A 410 16.49 7.51 40.12
C PRO A 410 15.82 8.77 39.52
N LEU A 411 15.91 9.00 38.21
CA LEU A 411 15.29 10.10 37.51
C LEU A 411 13.88 9.73 37.00
N SER A 412 12.96 10.67 37.06
CA SER A 412 11.67 10.56 36.36
C SER A 412 11.88 10.54 34.84
N GLY A 413 10.86 10.11 34.07
CA GLY A 413 10.94 10.10 32.63
C GLY A 413 11.23 11.47 32.01
N VAL A 414 10.59 12.53 32.52
CA VAL A 414 10.86 13.91 32.06
C VAL A 414 12.32 14.30 32.32
N GLU A 415 12.86 13.99 33.50
CA GLU A 415 14.26 14.31 33.84
C GLU A 415 15.24 13.50 32.98
N LEU A 416 14.93 12.22 32.68
CA LEU A 416 15.73 11.38 31.78
C LEU A 416 15.75 11.98 30.38
N VAL A 417 14.60 12.32 29.82
CA VAL A 417 14.50 12.92 28.49
C VAL A 417 15.20 14.26 28.45
N ALA A 418 14.99 15.14 29.43
CA ALA A 418 15.66 16.44 29.52
C ALA A 418 17.19 16.31 29.55
N LYS A 419 17.71 15.27 30.19
CA LYS A 419 19.15 15.07 30.36
C LYS A 419 19.80 14.36 29.16
N LYS A 420 19.12 13.37 28.58
CA LYS A 420 19.73 12.40 27.65
C LYS A 420 19.38 12.64 26.18
N VAL A 421 18.24 13.27 25.92
CA VAL A 421 17.70 13.43 24.56
C VAL A 421 18.09 14.78 23.98
N SER A 422 18.73 14.76 22.82
CA SER A 422 19.12 15.97 22.08
C SER A 422 17.95 16.54 21.28
N GLU A 423 17.16 15.68 20.67
CA GLU A 423 15.94 16.05 19.94
C GLU A 423 14.97 14.88 19.83
N VAL A 424 13.70 15.21 19.64
CA VAL A 424 12.64 14.27 19.28
C VAL A 424 12.18 14.58 17.86
N VAL A 425 12.09 13.56 17.02
CA VAL A 425 11.57 13.65 15.65
C VAL A 425 10.28 12.85 15.59
N ILE A 426 9.20 13.46 15.11
CA ILE A 426 7.86 12.87 15.10
C ILE A 426 7.33 12.83 13.67
N MET A 427 6.98 11.63 13.17
CA MET A 427 6.04 11.52 12.06
C MET A 427 4.67 11.89 12.61
N GLY A 428 4.17 13.06 12.29
CA GLY A 428 2.90 13.52 12.83
C GLY A 428 2.62 14.98 12.54
N GLY A 429 1.34 15.31 12.61
CA GLY A 429 0.85 16.64 12.36
C GLY A 429 0.54 16.94 10.90
N LEU A 430 -0.39 17.86 10.71
CA LEU A 430 -0.79 18.41 9.43
C LEU A 430 -0.84 19.93 9.56
N PHE A 431 0.26 20.60 9.18
CA PHE A 431 0.41 22.05 9.35
C PHE A 431 -0.05 22.78 8.10
N LYS A 432 -1.31 23.22 8.11
CA LYS A 432 -1.96 23.91 6.98
C LYS A 432 -1.61 25.39 6.94
N GLU A 433 -1.46 25.93 5.73
CA GLU A 433 -1.47 27.37 5.52
C GLU A 433 -2.91 27.92 5.60
N GLU A 434 -3.07 29.22 5.71
CA GLU A 434 -4.39 29.85 5.77
C GLU A 434 -5.19 29.54 4.50
N ASN A 435 -6.38 28.97 4.66
CA ASN A 435 -7.27 28.50 3.58
C ASN A 435 -6.75 27.31 2.74
N GLU A 436 -5.71 26.59 3.20
CA GLU A 436 -5.25 25.38 2.54
C GLU A 436 -6.20 24.20 2.80
N THR A 437 -6.61 23.50 1.75
CA THR A 437 -7.30 22.22 1.84
C THR A 437 -6.35 21.13 1.35
N VAL A 438 -5.98 20.21 2.23
CA VAL A 438 -5.19 19.03 1.89
C VAL A 438 -6.14 17.91 1.52
N TYR A 439 -5.85 17.18 0.43
CA TYR A 439 -6.63 16.03 -0.02
C TYR A 439 -5.81 14.75 0.14
N PHE A 440 -6.47 13.70 0.63
CA PHE A 440 -5.93 12.36 0.68
C PHE A 440 -6.95 11.37 0.12
N CYS A 441 -6.54 10.54 -0.84
CA CYS A 441 -7.44 9.63 -1.57
C CYS A 441 -8.68 10.34 -2.18
N GLY A 442 -8.53 11.61 -2.60
CA GLY A 442 -9.60 12.40 -3.19
C GLY A 442 -10.58 13.06 -2.20
N TYR A 443 -10.37 12.89 -0.90
CA TYR A 443 -11.20 13.50 0.15
C TYR A 443 -10.41 14.56 0.94
N PRO A 444 -11.07 15.62 1.45
CA PRO A 444 -10.43 16.55 2.37
C PRO A 444 -9.87 15.82 3.58
N TYR A 445 -8.58 16.02 3.86
CA TYR A 445 -7.87 15.42 4.98
C TYR A 445 -7.56 16.50 6.01
N GLU A 446 -8.05 16.31 7.21
CA GLU A 446 -8.06 17.36 8.22
C GLU A 446 -7.09 17.11 9.37
N ARG A 447 -6.77 15.84 9.65
CA ARG A 447 -6.05 15.43 10.85
C ARG A 447 -5.14 14.25 10.55
N GLU A 448 -3.94 14.29 11.06
CA GLU A 448 -2.94 13.26 10.85
C GLU A 448 -3.20 12.04 11.76
N TYR A 449 -2.96 10.84 11.22
CA TYR A 449 -3.39 9.57 11.81
C TYR A 449 -2.72 9.24 13.15
N ASN A 450 -1.39 9.41 13.28
CA ASN A 450 -0.66 9.09 14.51
C ASN A 450 -1.13 9.95 15.68
N ILE A 451 -1.50 11.21 15.39
CA ILE A 451 -2.05 12.15 16.39
C ILE A 451 -3.48 11.76 16.80
N VAL A 452 -4.36 11.50 15.83
CA VAL A 452 -5.79 11.24 16.15
C VAL A 452 -6.03 9.87 16.74
N SER A 453 -5.16 8.90 16.48
CA SER A 453 -5.28 7.54 17.02
C SER A 453 -5.15 7.50 18.56
N ASP A 454 -4.42 8.47 19.15
CA ASP A 454 -4.34 8.65 20.60
C ASP A 454 -4.09 10.13 20.94
N ILE A 455 -5.16 10.93 20.87
CA ILE A 455 -5.09 12.39 21.10
C ILE A 455 -4.56 12.72 22.49
N GLU A 456 -5.00 11.97 23.51
CA GLU A 456 -4.59 12.22 24.90
C GLU A 456 -3.08 12.02 25.10
N SER A 457 -2.53 10.94 24.57
CA SER A 457 -1.08 10.70 24.60
C SER A 457 -0.32 11.73 23.78
N SER A 458 -0.84 12.11 22.61
CA SER A 458 -0.24 13.12 21.74
C SER A 458 -0.15 14.48 22.44
N GLN A 459 -1.24 14.92 23.08
CA GLN A 459 -1.26 16.15 23.88
C GLN A 459 -0.27 16.08 25.06
N LYS A 460 -0.30 14.98 25.84
CA LYS A 460 0.59 14.78 26.97
C LYS A 460 2.06 14.78 26.57
N PHE A 461 2.38 14.08 25.50
CA PHE A 461 3.76 13.95 25.03
C PHE A 461 4.28 15.27 24.50
N ILE A 462 3.62 15.85 23.50
CA ILE A 462 4.07 17.07 22.81
C ILE A 462 4.17 18.27 23.77
N ASN A 463 3.19 18.46 24.67
CA ASN A 463 3.16 19.58 25.57
C ASN A 463 4.21 19.50 26.70
N ASN A 464 4.72 18.30 27.02
CA ASN A 464 5.63 18.10 28.15
C ASN A 464 7.08 17.76 27.72
N LEU A 465 7.38 17.76 26.42
CA LEU A 465 8.73 17.52 25.94
C LEU A 465 9.67 18.64 26.33
N PRO A 466 10.75 18.34 27.08
CA PRO A 466 11.69 19.36 27.58
C PRO A 466 12.74 19.80 26.55
N CYS A 467 12.83 19.09 25.41
CA CYS A 467 13.88 19.25 24.39
C CYS A 467 13.32 19.78 23.06
N ARG A 468 14.19 19.92 22.07
CA ARG A 468 13.83 20.27 20.71
C ARG A 468 12.95 19.19 20.09
N VAL A 469 11.92 19.59 19.33
CA VAL A 469 11.01 18.70 18.61
C VAL A 469 10.96 19.09 17.13
N VAL A 470 11.06 18.10 16.24
CA VAL A 470 10.90 18.29 14.80
C VAL A 470 9.83 17.36 14.29
N PHE A 471 8.82 17.94 13.69
CA PHE A 471 7.72 17.20 13.08
C PHE A 471 8.02 16.96 11.58
N ASN A 472 7.85 15.73 11.12
CA ASN A 472 7.75 15.44 9.70
C ASN A 472 6.28 15.55 9.30
N ASP A 473 5.93 16.67 8.65
CA ASP A 473 4.55 17.00 8.26
C ASP A 473 3.98 15.94 7.30
N PHE A 474 2.75 15.55 7.50
CA PHE A 474 2.00 14.65 6.61
C PHE A 474 2.18 14.99 5.13
N LYS A 475 2.11 16.28 4.78
CA LYS A 475 2.24 16.75 3.39
C LYS A 475 3.56 16.40 2.73
N VAL A 476 4.63 16.27 3.50
CA VAL A 476 5.97 15.95 3.01
C VAL A 476 6.03 14.48 2.58
N GLY A 477 5.60 13.56 3.44
CA GLY A 477 5.62 12.13 3.15
C GLY A 477 4.63 11.70 2.07
N TYR A 478 3.45 12.32 2.04
CA TYR A 478 2.39 12.04 1.08
C TYR A 478 2.83 12.18 -0.39
N GLN A 479 3.74 13.09 -0.70
CA GLN A 479 4.21 13.33 -2.06
C GLN A 479 5.33 12.39 -2.51
N ILE A 480 5.97 11.68 -1.61
CA ILE A 480 7.17 10.88 -1.86
C ILE A 480 6.82 9.40 -1.84
N HIS A 481 6.86 8.75 -3.00
CA HIS A 481 6.54 7.33 -3.16
C HIS A 481 7.81 6.54 -3.47
N THR A 482 8.25 5.71 -2.54
CA THR A 482 9.49 4.92 -2.66
C THR A 482 9.26 3.42 -2.75
N GLY A 483 10.32 2.67 -3.04
CA GLY A 483 10.31 1.21 -3.13
C GLY A 483 10.09 0.66 -4.54
N LYS A 484 9.81 1.51 -5.54
CA LYS A 484 9.58 1.06 -6.91
C LYS A 484 10.70 0.16 -7.46
N PRO A 485 11.99 0.49 -7.36
CA PRO A 485 13.05 -0.36 -7.92
C PRO A 485 13.15 -1.74 -7.28
N LEU A 486 12.78 -1.86 -5.99
CA LEU A 486 12.74 -3.14 -5.29
C LEU A 486 11.54 -3.98 -5.74
N LEU A 487 10.38 -3.35 -5.91
CA LEU A 487 9.19 -3.99 -6.46
C LEU A 487 9.39 -4.44 -7.91
N ASP A 488 10.08 -3.65 -8.74
CA ASP A 488 10.39 -4.02 -10.13
C ASP A 488 11.25 -5.29 -10.22
N VAL A 489 12.14 -5.52 -9.26
CA VAL A 489 12.93 -6.75 -9.14
C VAL A 489 12.09 -7.91 -8.61
N MET A 490 11.07 -7.63 -7.79
CA MET A 490 10.17 -8.62 -7.17
C MET A 490 10.90 -9.73 -6.39
N ASP A 491 11.94 -9.37 -5.68
CA ASP A 491 12.59 -10.31 -4.74
C ASP A 491 11.83 -10.32 -3.41
N LEU A 492 10.89 -11.24 -3.26
CA LEU A 492 10.07 -11.40 -2.05
C LEU A 492 10.89 -11.91 -0.83
N SER A 493 12.19 -12.17 -0.98
CA SER A 493 13.06 -12.38 0.19
C SER A 493 13.53 -11.06 0.81
N HIS A 494 13.24 -9.92 0.17
CA HIS A 494 13.54 -8.60 0.70
C HIS A 494 12.33 -8.07 1.49
N PRO A 495 12.50 -7.61 2.75
CA PRO A 495 11.39 -7.20 3.62
C PRO A 495 10.47 -6.14 2.98
N ILE A 496 11.04 -5.10 2.39
CA ILE A 496 10.28 -4.02 1.72
C ILE A 496 9.46 -4.60 0.57
N THR A 497 10.09 -5.38 -0.32
CA THR A 497 9.37 -5.98 -1.46
C THR A 497 8.23 -6.87 -0.98
N PHE A 498 8.46 -7.65 0.08
CA PHE A 498 7.44 -8.53 0.64
C PHE A 498 6.26 -7.74 1.21
N ALA A 499 6.52 -6.77 2.08
CA ALA A 499 5.49 -5.98 2.72
C ALA A 499 4.70 -5.11 1.73
N TYR A 500 5.40 -4.34 0.88
CA TYR A 500 4.77 -3.46 -0.12
C TYR A 500 3.95 -4.24 -1.15
N ASN A 501 4.45 -5.41 -1.59
CA ASN A 501 3.69 -6.28 -2.50
C ASN A 501 2.42 -6.87 -1.86
N LEU A 502 2.44 -7.16 -0.57
CA LEU A 502 1.25 -7.66 0.14
C LEU A 502 0.26 -6.55 0.48
N PHE A 503 0.76 -5.35 0.78
CA PHE A 503 -0.06 -4.22 1.19
C PHE A 503 -0.83 -3.64 0.00
N GLN A 504 -0.16 -3.17 -1.04
CA GLN A 504 -0.80 -2.55 -2.21
C GLN A 504 -0.11 -2.85 -3.55
N ASN A 505 1.03 -3.54 -3.52
CA ASN A 505 1.85 -3.89 -4.70
C ASN A 505 2.23 -2.70 -5.59
N SER A 506 2.47 -1.58 -4.98
CA SER A 506 2.96 -0.34 -5.62
C SER A 506 3.94 0.38 -4.70
N PRO A 507 4.69 1.36 -5.19
CA PRO A 507 5.45 2.27 -4.33
C PRO A 507 4.55 2.86 -3.26
N ARG A 508 5.12 3.08 -2.07
CA ARG A 508 4.36 3.58 -0.92
C ARG A 508 4.76 5.01 -0.59
N GLU A 509 3.82 5.79 -0.14
CA GLU A 509 4.09 7.06 0.50
C GLU A 509 5.11 6.86 1.62
N SER A 510 5.99 7.84 1.85
CA SER A 510 7.21 7.65 2.63
C SER A 510 7.26 8.55 3.86
N TRP A 511 6.20 8.55 4.66
CA TRP A 511 6.13 9.36 5.87
C TRP A 511 7.21 8.97 6.87
N ASP A 512 7.31 7.71 7.17
CA ASP A 512 8.22 7.14 8.16
C ASP A 512 9.67 7.13 7.68
N LEU A 513 9.89 6.81 6.39
CA LEU A 513 11.23 6.82 5.81
C LEU A 513 11.85 8.21 5.89
N LEU A 514 11.09 9.26 5.59
CA LEU A 514 11.55 10.64 5.66
C LEU A 514 11.80 11.08 7.10
N THR A 515 10.99 10.61 8.04
CA THR A 515 11.17 10.85 9.48
C THR A 515 12.49 10.22 9.96
N VAL A 516 12.74 8.96 9.60
CA VAL A 516 14.01 8.27 9.92
C VAL A 516 15.19 8.94 9.22
N TRP A 517 15.04 9.36 7.95
CA TRP A 517 16.08 10.10 7.24
C TRP A 517 16.46 11.39 7.96
N TYR A 518 15.46 12.19 8.35
CA TYR A 518 15.72 13.41 9.13
C TYR A 518 16.34 13.08 10.49
N ALA A 519 15.81 12.09 11.21
CA ALA A 519 16.35 11.68 12.51
C ALA A 519 17.84 11.26 12.41
N ALA A 520 18.23 10.62 11.31
CA ALA A 520 19.59 10.19 11.04
C ALA A 520 20.52 11.35 10.65
N LEU A 521 20.12 12.18 9.70
CA LEU A 521 21.00 13.11 8.98
C LEU A 521 20.70 14.58 9.25
N GLY A 522 19.60 14.88 9.97
CA GLY A 522 19.16 16.26 10.27
C GLY A 522 18.76 17.04 9.01
N VAL A 523 19.02 18.33 9.04
CA VAL A 523 18.90 19.21 7.86
C VAL A 523 19.99 18.82 6.87
N SER A 524 19.67 17.88 5.98
CA SER A 524 20.53 17.39 4.92
C SER A 524 20.15 18.03 3.57
N ASP A 525 20.55 17.40 2.48
CA ASP A 525 20.13 17.80 1.14
C ASP A 525 18.61 17.70 0.90
N LEU A 526 17.88 16.88 1.69
CA LEU A 526 16.44 16.67 1.49
C LEU A 526 15.55 17.69 2.21
N PHE A 527 16.01 18.31 3.30
CA PHE A 527 15.13 19.10 4.16
C PHE A 527 15.59 20.53 4.42
N THR A 528 14.61 21.40 4.59
CA THR A 528 14.70 22.64 5.34
C THR A 528 13.71 22.60 6.50
N LEU A 529 13.84 23.51 7.45
CA LEU A 529 12.92 23.62 8.61
C LEU A 529 12.10 24.89 8.53
N SER A 530 10.94 24.86 9.18
CA SER A 530 10.18 26.06 9.54
C SER A 530 11.00 26.98 10.45
N ASN A 531 10.50 28.20 10.69
CA ASN A 531 10.92 28.97 11.86
C ASN A 531 10.61 28.18 13.13
N SER A 532 11.22 28.59 14.26
CA SER A 532 10.86 28.05 15.57
C SER A 532 9.43 28.39 15.96
N GLY A 533 8.80 27.52 16.73
CA GLY A 533 7.42 27.70 17.13
C GLY A 533 6.99 26.72 18.21
N THR A 534 5.69 26.64 18.40
CA THR A 534 5.00 25.67 19.26
C THR A 534 3.92 24.95 18.48
N VAL A 535 3.77 23.65 18.71
CA VAL A 535 2.67 22.85 18.18
C VAL A 535 1.64 22.63 19.27
N GLU A 536 0.39 22.93 18.96
CA GLU A 536 -0.78 22.66 19.80
C GLU A 536 -1.60 21.53 19.15
N VAL A 537 -1.98 20.53 19.93
CA VAL A 537 -2.91 19.47 19.53
C VAL A 537 -4.25 19.77 20.17
N LEU A 538 -5.27 20.04 19.36
CA LEU A 538 -6.62 20.33 19.82
C LEU A 538 -7.34 19.05 20.28
N ASP A 539 -8.47 19.21 20.98
CA ASP A 539 -9.27 18.10 21.50
C ASP A 539 -9.84 17.18 20.41
N ASP A 540 -9.92 17.64 19.18
CA ASP A 540 -10.33 16.85 18.03
C ASP A 540 -9.16 16.20 17.27
N GLY A 541 -7.92 16.44 17.72
CA GLY A 541 -6.68 15.94 17.09
C GLY A 541 -6.13 16.84 15.98
N THR A 542 -6.75 17.98 15.70
CA THR A 542 -6.18 18.99 14.79
C THR A 542 -4.86 19.53 15.36
N THR A 543 -3.85 19.67 14.51
CA THR A 543 -2.55 20.23 14.89
C THR A 543 -2.38 21.64 14.35
N ILE A 544 -1.96 22.56 15.21
CA ILE A 544 -1.72 23.95 14.86
C ILE A 544 -0.27 24.31 15.20
N PHE A 545 0.47 24.80 14.21
CA PHE A 545 1.79 25.37 14.41
C PHE A 545 1.67 26.89 14.58
N LYS A 546 2.23 27.40 15.67
CA LYS A 546 2.32 28.85 15.96
C LYS A 546 3.79 29.25 15.99
N GLU A 547 4.20 30.19 15.14
CA GLU A 547 5.55 30.73 15.20
C GLU A 547 5.80 31.40 16.54
N ASP A 548 6.93 31.09 17.17
CA ASP A 548 7.37 31.62 18.45
C ASP A 548 8.90 31.53 18.50
N SER A 549 9.56 32.67 18.63
CA SER A 549 11.03 32.76 18.68
C SER A 549 11.66 31.98 19.85
N GLU A 550 10.93 31.78 20.94
CA GLU A 550 11.34 31.00 22.10
C GLU A 550 10.87 29.55 22.03
N GLY A 551 10.08 29.19 21.00
CA GLY A 551 9.56 27.85 20.78
C GLY A 551 10.66 26.86 20.42
N LYS A 552 10.41 25.58 20.73
CA LYS A 552 11.35 24.48 20.46
C LYS A 552 10.86 23.52 19.41
N HIS A 553 9.70 23.79 18.79
CA HIS A 553 9.09 22.96 17.78
C HIS A 553 9.40 23.50 16.39
N TYR A 554 9.63 22.59 15.47
CA TYR A 554 9.91 22.84 14.05
C TYR A 554 9.16 21.82 13.22
N TYR A 555 8.93 22.08 11.95
CA TYR A 555 8.50 21.06 11.00
C TYR A 555 9.34 21.10 9.74
N THR A 556 9.46 19.93 9.09
CA THR A 556 10.26 19.73 7.88
C THR A 556 9.52 20.26 6.64
N ARG A 557 10.31 20.71 5.66
CA ARG A 557 9.90 21.00 4.29
C ARG A 557 10.93 20.38 3.36
N LEU A 558 10.50 19.90 2.18
CA LEU A 558 11.46 19.43 1.18
C LEU A 558 12.29 20.58 0.66
N SER A 559 13.60 20.37 0.52
CA SER A 559 14.55 21.30 -0.09
C SER A 559 14.81 21.01 -1.56
N LYS A 560 14.40 19.84 -2.05
CA LYS A 560 14.53 19.35 -3.40
C LYS A 560 13.19 18.94 -3.97
N ASP A 561 13.14 18.76 -5.29
CA ASP A 561 11.96 18.23 -5.94
C ASP A 561 11.69 16.77 -5.55
N ILE A 562 10.48 16.33 -5.86
CA ILE A 562 9.99 15.00 -5.54
C ILE A 562 10.86 13.91 -6.18
N GLU A 563 11.19 14.06 -7.47
CA GLU A 563 11.96 13.07 -8.22
C GLU A 563 13.35 12.86 -7.63
N TYR A 564 14.06 13.94 -7.29
CA TYR A 564 15.35 13.86 -6.62
C TYR A 564 15.23 13.11 -5.27
N THR A 565 14.23 13.45 -4.47
CA THR A 565 14.02 12.86 -3.15
C THR A 565 13.72 11.36 -3.26
N VAL A 566 12.81 10.97 -4.15
CA VAL A 566 12.48 9.55 -4.41
C VAL A 566 13.72 8.77 -4.84
N ASN A 567 14.43 9.27 -5.87
CA ASN A 567 15.62 8.60 -6.39
C ASN A 567 16.69 8.43 -5.32
N ARG A 568 16.86 9.45 -4.45
CA ARG A 568 17.85 9.44 -3.38
C ARG A 568 17.58 8.38 -2.33
N ILE A 569 16.32 8.24 -1.91
CA ILE A 569 15.91 7.22 -0.94
C ILE A 569 15.97 5.82 -1.59
N ASP A 570 15.44 5.66 -2.80
CA ASP A 570 15.42 4.39 -3.52
C ASP A 570 16.84 3.85 -3.82
N GLU A 571 17.82 4.72 -4.06
CA GLU A 571 19.22 4.32 -4.16
C GLU A 571 19.74 3.69 -2.87
N VAL A 572 19.44 4.29 -1.72
CA VAL A 572 19.87 3.75 -0.42
C VAL A 572 19.15 2.44 -0.11
N LEU A 573 17.86 2.35 -0.38
CA LEU A 573 17.09 1.13 -0.17
C LEU A 573 17.61 -0.06 -1.02
N LYS A 574 18.21 0.20 -2.17
CA LYS A 574 18.90 -0.82 -2.99
C LYS A 574 20.31 -1.18 -2.48
N GLY A 575 20.76 -0.62 -1.37
CA GLY A 575 22.11 -0.82 -0.83
C GLY A 575 23.14 0.20 -1.30
N GLY A 576 22.73 1.30 -1.93
CA GLY A 576 23.60 2.42 -2.27
C GLY A 576 24.12 3.15 -1.04
N LYS A 577 25.25 3.85 -1.18
CA LYS A 577 25.82 4.66 -0.10
C LYS A 577 25.14 6.03 -0.02
N ILE A 578 24.96 6.52 1.20
CA ILE A 578 24.43 7.88 1.44
C ILE A 578 25.49 8.95 1.12
N TYR A 579 26.74 8.67 1.44
CA TYR A 579 27.89 9.51 1.06
C TYR A 579 28.86 8.68 0.22
N GLU A 580 29.25 9.19 -0.96
CA GLU A 580 30.34 8.64 -1.74
C GLU A 580 31.71 9.00 -1.14
#